data_d688c2b1d22331f8ea06691861bbab01
#
_entry.id   d688c2b1d22331f8ea06691861bbab01
#
_cell.length_a   1.000
_cell.length_b   1.000
_cell.length_c   1.000
_cell.angle_alpha   90.00
_cell.angle_beta   90.00
_cell.angle_gamma   90.00
#
_symmetry.space_group_name_H-M   'P 1'
#
loop_
_entity.id
_entity.type
_entity.pdbx_description
1 polymer ?
#
loop_
_entity_poly.entity_id
_entity_poly.type
_entity_poly.pdbx_seq_one_letter_code
_entity_poly.pdbx_strand_id
1 'polypeptide(L)'
;MTHDEIQIIGMKLPVHIGVPDTERAELQVVEADVIMRLRCPCDELRDDLAGTIDYATVDGRLRELAASRPRRLIETLAADIAMCVLR
;
A
#
# COMPACT_ATOMS: atom_id res chain seq x y z
N MET A 1 -22.12 11.54 5.92
CA MET A 1 -20.85 12.15 6.38
C MET A 1 -19.76 11.84 5.39
N THR A 2 -19.06 12.86 4.92
CA THR A 2 -17.96 12.68 4.00
C THR A 2 -16.68 12.41 4.79
N HIS A 3 -15.84 11.54 4.26
CA HIS A 3 -14.51 11.26 4.81
C HIS A 3 -13.46 11.80 3.86
N ASP A 4 -12.45 12.44 4.42
CA ASP A 4 -11.29 12.84 3.65
C ASP A 4 -10.42 11.62 3.35
N GLU A 5 -9.79 11.61 2.20
CA GLU A 5 -8.97 10.50 1.73
C GLU A 5 -7.60 10.99 1.28
N ILE A 6 -6.59 10.15 1.51
CA ILE A 6 -5.30 10.27 0.85
C ILE A 6 -5.21 9.13 -0.15
N GLN A 7 -4.84 9.45 -1.39
CA GLN A 7 -4.70 8.47 -2.45
C GLN A 7 -3.26 8.43 -2.95
N ILE A 8 -2.68 7.24 -2.99
CA ILE A 8 -1.41 6.99 -3.68
C ILE A 8 -1.76 6.24 -4.96
N ILE A 9 -1.61 6.89 -6.09
CA ILE A 9 -2.05 6.35 -7.38
C ILE A 9 -0.83 5.95 -8.21
N GLY A 10 -0.91 4.76 -8.82
CA GLY A 10 0.11 4.26 -9.73
C GLY A 10 1.43 3.93 -9.04
N MET A 11 1.38 3.51 -7.79
CA MET A 11 2.57 3.10 -7.05
C MET A 11 3.16 1.85 -7.66
N LYS A 12 4.41 1.91 -8.09
CA LYS A 12 5.10 0.78 -8.72
C LYS A 12 5.83 -0.03 -7.67
N LEU A 13 5.49 -1.31 -7.58
CA LEU A 13 6.06 -2.23 -6.60
C LEU A 13 6.79 -3.37 -7.31
N PRO A 14 8.13 -3.47 -7.18
CA PRO A 14 8.84 -4.66 -7.65
C PRO A 14 8.49 -5.85 -6.77
N VAL A 15 8.03 -6.94 -7.39
CA VAL A 15 7.54 -8.12 -6.67
C VAL A 15 7.86 -9.40 -7.44
N HIS A 16 7.92 -10.51 -6.70
CA HIS A 16 7.89 -11.85 -7.25
C HIS A 16 6.48 -12.38 -7.07
N ILE A 17 5.72 -12.49 -8.15
CA ILE A 17 4.31 -12.86 -8.10
C ILE A 17 3.94 -13.74 -9.29
N GLY A 18 3.10 -14.73 -9.07
CA GLY A 18 2.59 -15.61 -10.10
C GLY A 18 2.28 -17.00 -9.59
N VAL A 19 1.23 -17.61 -10.13
CA VAL A 19 0.85 -18.98 -9.79
C VAL A 19 1.92 -19.97 -10.26
N PRO A 20 2.38 -19.93 -11.53
CA PRO A 20 3.50 -20.78 -11.94
C PRO A 20 4.80 -20.38 -11.28
N ASP A 21 5.60 -21.37 -10.89
CA ASP A 21 6.90 -21.14 -10.27
C ASP A 21 7.83 -20.32 -11.16
N THR A 22 7.78 -20.55 -12.47
CA THR A 22 8.60 -19.82 -13.46
C THR A 22 8.27 -18.34 -13.50
N GLU A 23 6.99 -17.98 -13.41
CA GLU A 23 6.54 -16.59 -13.38
C GLU A 23 6.95 -15.93 -12.07
N ARG A 24 6.75 -16.62 -10.95
CA ARG A 24 7.05 -16.11 -9.61
C ARG A 24 8.56 -15.92 -9.38
N ALA A 25 9.39 -16.68 -10.08
CA ALA A 25 10.85 -16.55 -10.01
C ALA A 25 11.36 -15.25 -10.64
N GLU A 26 10.58 -14.65 -11.56
CA GLU A 26 10.95 -13.43 -12.24
C GLU A 26 10.49 -12.21 -11.44
N LEU A 27 11.36 -11.19 -11.36
CA LEU A 27 10.99 -9.91 -10.76
C LEU A 27 10.06 -9.16 -11.72
N GLN A 28 8.92 -8.75 -11.22
CA GLN A 28 7.91 -8.01 -11.97
C GLN A 28 7.59 -6.70 -11.29
N VAL A 29 7.00 -5.78 -12.01
CA VAL A 29 6.50 -4.53 -11.43
C VAL A 29 4.99 -4.53 -11.53
N VAL A 30 4.32 -4.40 -10.39
CA VAL A 30 2.87 -4.20 -10.34
C VAL A 30 2.57 -2.78 -9.94
N GLU A 31 1.44 -2.26 -10.39
CA GLU A 31 0.95 -0.95 -9.97
C GLU A 31 -0.15 -1.12 -8.94
N ALA A 32 -0.10 -0.32 -7.89
CA ALA A 32 -1.10 -0.31 -6.85
C ALA A 32 -1.64 1.09 -6.64
N ASP A 33 -2.95 1.17 -6.47
CA ASP A 33 -3.62 2.38 -6.00
C ASP A 33 -4.04 2.11 -4.57
N VAL A 34 -3.60 2.96 -3.67
CA VAL A 34 -3.90 2.84 -2.24
C VAL A 34 -4.73 4.03 -1.82
N ILE A 35 -5.94 3.77 -1.35
CA ILE A 35 -6.88 4.80 -0.89
C ILE A 35 -7.05 4.66 0.61
N MET A 36 -6.69 5.71 1.34
CA MET A 36 -6.71 5.71 2.80
C MET A 36 -7.69 6.76 3.29
N ARG A 37 -8.69 6.32 4.05
CA ARG A 37 -9.64 7.23 4.69
C ARG A 37 -9.07 7.76 5.99
N LEU A 38 -9.16 9.07 6.18
CA LEU A 38 -8.70 9.71 7.39
C LEU A 38 -9.74 9.60 8.50
N ARG A 39 -9.29 9.37 9.72
CA ARG A 39 -10.17 9.42 10.90
C ARG A 39 -10.49 10.84 11.31
N CYS A 40 -9.54 11.75 11.08
CA CYS A 40 -9.66 13.15 11.42
C CYS A 40 -9.89 13.95 10.14
N PRO A 41 -10.92 14.81 10.07
CA PRO A 41 -11.12 15.69 8.93
C PRO A 41 -9.93 16.60 8.68
N CYS A 42 -9.63 16.91 7.41
CA CYS A 42 -8.46 17.69 7.05
C CYS A 42 -8.43 19.06 7.73
N ASP A 43 -9.57 19.70 7.89
CA ASP A 43 -9.69 21.01 8.54
C ASP A 43 -9.43 20.98 10.05
N GLU A 44 -9.40 19.80 10.65
CA GLU A 44 -9.11 19.62 12.08
C GLU A 44 -7.66 19.19 12.35
N LEU A 45 -6.86 18.93 11.31
CA LEU A 45 -5.50 18.47 11.48
C LEU A 45 -4.53 19.51 12.00
N ARG A 46 -4.78 20.78 11.73
CA ARG A 46 -3.93 21.90 12.14
C ARG A 46 -2.46 21.75 11.72
N ASP A 47 -2.25 21.17 10.55
CA ASP A 47 -0.92 20.91 10.01
C ASP A 47 -0.04 20.05 10.93
N ASP A 48 -0.68 19.14 11.69
CA ASP A 48 0.01 18.24 12.61
C ASP A 48 -0.03 16.81 12.06
N LEU A 49 1.14 16.24 11.81
CA LEU A 49 1.30 14.90 11.26
C LEU A 49 0.73 13.82 12.20
N ALA A 50 0.69 14.07 13.50
CA ALA A 50 0.15 13.10 14.46
C ALA A 50 -1.34 12.79 14.23
N GLY A 51 -2.09 13.71 13.64
CA GLY A 51 -3.52 13.53 13.37
C GLY A 51 -3.84 12.89 12.03
N THR A 52 -2.84 12.56 11.23
CA THR A 52 -3.03 12.06 9.86
C THR A 52 -2.09 10.90 9.53
N ILE A 53 -2.00 10.59 8.25
CA ILE A 53 -1.18 9.51 7.72
C ILE A 53 0.08 10.09 7.10
N ASP A 54 1.23 9.60 7.54
CA ASP A 54 2.51 9.89 6.90
C ASP A 54 2.65 8.99 5.67
N TYR A 55 2.28 9.51 4.50
CA TYR A 55 2.30 8.72 3.28
C TYR A 55 3.71 8.33 2.82
N ALA A 56 4.75 9.06 3.21
CA ALA A 56 6.14 8.66 2.92
C ALA A 56 6.51 7.40 3.71
N THR A 57 6.08 7.31 4.97
CA THR A 57 6.26 6.10 5.79
C THR A 57 5.46 4.94 5.22
N VAL A 58 4.23 5.17 4.79
CA VAL A 58 3.39 4.15 4.15
C VAL A 58 4.06 3.64 2.88
N ASP A 59 4.56 4.53 2.02
CA ASP A 59 5.26 4.15 0.79
C ASP A 59 6.43 3.20 1.10
N GLY A 60 7.28 3.56 2.05
CA GLY A 60 8.42 2.73 2.45
C GLY A 60 8.00 1.36 2.98
N ARG A 61 6.98 1.32 3.83
CA ARG A 61 6.46 0.06 4.39
C ARG A 61 5.86 -0.85 3.32
N LEU A 62 5.14 -0.29 2.36
CA LEU A 62 4.53 -1.08 1.29
C LEU A 62 5.58 -1.67 0.36
N ARG A 63 6.65 -0.93 0.08
CA ARG A 63 7.77 -1.44 -0.72
C ARG A 63 8.49 -2.59 -0.01
N GLU A 64 8.76 -2.45 1.27
CA GLU A 64 9.36 -3.52 2.09
C GLU A 64 8.46 -4.74 2.13
N LEU A 65 7.16 -4.54 2.34
CA LEU A 65 6.17 -5.62 2.39
C LEU A 65 6.13 -6.39 1.08
N ALA A 66 6.05 -5.67 -0.05
CA ALA A 66 6.00 -6.29 -1.36
C ALA A 66 7.26 -7.11 -1.65
N ALA A 67 8.42 -6.64 -1.21
CA ALA A 67 9.69 -7.32 -1.40
C ALA A 67 9.93 -8.47 -0.42
N SER A 68 9.14 -8.56 0.67
CA SER A 68 9.44 -9.46 1.80
C SER A 68 9.31 -10.94 1.46
N ARG A 69 8.43 -11.31 0.53
CA ARG A 69 8.23 -12.69 0.11
C ARG A 69 7.55 -12.79 -1.25
N PRO A 70 7.80 -13.88 -1.99
CA PRO A 70 7.03 -14.17 -3.20
C PRO A 70 5.57 -14.50 -2.87
N ARG A 71 4.67 -14.26 -3.80
CA ARG A 71 3.25 -14.58 -3.66
C ARG A 71 2.72 -15.21 -4.94
N ARG A 72 1.79 -16.15 -4.78
CA ARG A 72 1.13 -16.78 -5.93
C ARG A 72 0.02 -15.91 -6.50
N LEU A 73 -0.70 -15.22 -5.62
CA LEU A 73 -1.91 -14.50 -5.99
C LEU A 73 -1.74 -13.00 -5.75
N ILE A 74 -2.20 -12.21 -6.72
CA ILE A 74 -2.22 -10.76 -6.56
C ILE A 74 -3.19 -10.34 -5.44
N GLU A 75 -4.25 -11.13 -5.23
CA GLU A 75 -5.21 -10.91 -4.15
C GLU A 75 -4.54 -11.01 -2.77
N THR A 76 -3.58 -11.92 -2.62
CA THR A 76 -2.80 -12.04 -1.38
C THR A 76 -1.96 -10.80 -1.13
N LEU A 77 -1.30 -10.28 -2.17
CA LEU A 77 -0.54 -9.05 -2.07
C LEU A 77 -1.45 -7.88 -1.68
N ALA A 78 -2.61 -7.76 -2.33
CA ALA A 78 -3.58 -6.70 -2.02
C ALA A 78 -4.05 -6.77 -0.57
N ALA A 79 -4.34 -7.96 -0.07
CA ALA A 79 -4.76 -8.16 1.32
C ALA A 79 -3.65 -7.79 2.30
N ASP A 80 -2.41 -8.18 2.02
CA ASP A 80 -1.26 -7.84 2.86
C ASP A 80 -1.03 -6.33 2.91
N ILE A 81 -1.18 -5.65 1.77
CA ILE A 81 -1.07 -4.19 1.69
C ILE A 81 -2.16 -3.54 2.54
N ALA A 82 -3.40 -3.96 2.41
CA ALA A 82 -4.51 -3.41 3.18
C ALA A 82 -4.28 -3.58 4.68
N MET A 83 -3.83 -4.74 5.12
CA MET A 83 -3.54 -4.99 6.54
C MET A 83 -2.38 -4.14 7.05
N CYS A 84 -1.37 -3.89 6.22
CA CYS A 84 -0.25 -3.03 6.58
C CYS A 84 -0.71 -1.58 6.81
N VAL A 85 -1.57 -1.08 5.94
CA VAL A 85 -2.07 0.31 6.02
C VAL A 85 -3.00 0.51 7.22
N LEU A 86 -3.72 -0.53 7.64
CA LEU A 86 -4.68 -0.45 8.76
C LEU A 86 -4.03 -0.47 10.15
N ARG A 87 -2.74 -0.63 10.24
CA ARG A 87 -2.04 -0.67 11.53
C ARG A 87 -1.63 0.69 12.05
#